data_996568df00694a8569b62aff7d66aa69
#
_entry.id   996568df00694a8569b62aff7d66aa69
#
_cell.length_a   1.000
_cell.length_b   1.000
_cell.length_c   1.000
_cell.angle_alpha   90.00
_cell.angle_beta   90.00
_cell.angle_gamma   90.00
#
_symmetry.space_group_name_H-M   'P 1'
#
loop_
_entity.id
_entity.type
_entity.pdbx_description
1 polymer ?
#
loop_
_entity_poly.entity_id
_entity_poly.type
_entity_poly.pdbx_seq_one_letter_code
_entity_poly.pdbx_strand_id
1 'polypeptide(L)'
;ALTGTPLENGVRDLWSVMTFALPGYLGSRDNFKERFEQPIASSLASPAGQQAAARLRKLIRPWFLRRTKKQVLRDLPEKIEQVLWCDPSPAQAEVYRRVLEEGRDEIKAARRSGGQGGARMTMFTVLLRLRQVCCDLRLTGLPAETLKGLDADDLSGKWSALQERLDAILEFGGKVLIFSQFVQFLKLLRNHLDVT
;
A
#
# COMPACT_ATOMS: atom_id res chain seq x y z
N ALA A 1 -3.51 -8.01 24.04
CA ALA A 1 -2.98 -7.86 22.68
C ALA A 1 -2.58 -6.40 22.45
N LEU A 2 -1.41 -6.17 21.84
CA LEU A 2 -0.94 -4.85 21.43
C LEU A 2 -0.93 -4.80 19.90
N THR A 3 -1.58 -3.80 19.32
CA THR A 3 -1.60 -3.58 17.86
C THR A 3 -1.77 -2.10 17.54
N GLY A 4 -1.09 -1.62 16.50
CA GLY A 4 -1.28 -0.27 15.97
C GLY A 4 -2.50 -0.17 15.03
N THR A 5 -2.94 -1.28 14.48
CA THR A 5 -3.99 -1.37 13.45
C THR A 5 -5.02 -2.46 13.79
N PRO A 6 -5.88 -2.24 14.80
CA PRO A 6 -6.90 -3.23 15.19
C PRO A 6 -7.99 -3.46 14.13
N LEU A 7 -8.09 -2.55 13.17
CA LEU A 7 -9.03 -2.56 12.05
C LEU A 7 -8.24 -2.19 10.78
N GLU A 8 -7.75 -3.17 10.05
CA GLU A 8 -7.00 -2.96 8.80
C GLU A 8 -7.90 -3.25 7.59
N ASN A 9 -8.47 -4.44 7.54
CA ASN A 9 -9.32 -4.89 6.43
C ASN A 9 -10.81 -4.94 6.79
N GLY A 10 -11.16 -4.67 8.04
CA GLY A 10 -12.55 -4.64 8.49
C GLY A 10 -12.74 -5.07 9.94
N VAL A 11 -13.99 -5.10 10.36
CA VAL A 11 -14.35 -5.47 11.75
C VAL A 11 -14.03 -6.93 12.10
N ARG A 12 -13.74 -7.74 11.09
CA ARG A 12 -13.27 -9.13 11.28
C ARG A 12 -11.94 -9.19 12.02
N ASP A 13 -11.03 -8.28 11.72
CA ASP A 13 -9.72 -8.23 12.39
C ASP A 13 -9.88 -7.99 13.87
N LEU A 14 -10.80 -7.09 14.23
CA LEU A 14 -11.16 -6.83 15.61
C LEU A 14 -11.71 -8.09 16.32
N TRP A 15 -12.56 -8.87 15.64
CA TRP A 15 -13.05 -10.14 16.20
C TRP A 15 -11.90 -11.10 16.48
N SER A 16 -10.95 -11.21 15.58
CA SER A 16 -9.77 -12.09 15.74
C SER A 16 -8.92 -11.67 16.93
N VAL A 17 -8.62 -10.38 17.07
CA VAL A 17 -7.86 -9.83 18.20
C VAL A 17 -8.60 -10.03 19.52
N MET A 18 -9.90 -9.77 19.53
CA MET A 18 -10.72 -9.94 20.74
C MET A 18 -10.91 -11.41 21.12
N THR A 19 -11.00 -12.32 20.15
CA THR A 19 -11.07 -13.76 20.42
C THR A 19 -9.79 -14.29 21.05
N PHE A 20 -8.64 -13.77 20.64
CA PHE A 20 -7.36 -14.07 21.28
C PHE A 20 -7.28 -13.52 22.71
N ALA A 21 -7.66 -12.25 22.91
CA ALA A 21 -7.56 -11.58 24.21
C ALA A 21 -8.64 -12.01 25.23
N LEU A 22 -9.84 -12.25 24.74
CA LEU A 22 -11.03 -12.61 25.53
C LEU A 22 -11.85 -13.67 24.78
N PRO A 23 -11.46 -14.96 24.86
CA PRO A 23 -12.12 -16.05 24.15
C PRO A 23 -13.62 -16.08 24.43
N GLY A 24 -14.42 -16.16 23.35
CA GLY A 24 -15.88 -16.27 23.44
C GLY A 24 -16.63 -14.95 23.70
N TYR A 25 -15.97 -13.86 24.06
CA TYR A 25 -16.63 -12.60 24.43
C TYR A 25 -17.52 -11.99 23.33
N LEU A 26 -17.07 -12.04 22.08
CA LEU A 26 -17.84 -11.55 20.92
C LEU A 26 -18.68 -12.64 20.24
N GLY A 27 -18.76 -13.84 20.83
CA GLY A 27 -19.49 -15.00 20.31
C GLY A 27 -18.74 -15.73 19.18
N SER A 28 -19.45 -16.70 18.58
CA SER A 28 -18.89 -17.45 17.45
C SER A 28 -18.66 -16.58 16.22
N ARG A 29 -17.83 -17.07 15.30
CA ARG A 29 -17.50 -16.36 14.05
C ARG A 29 -18.75 -16.04 13.21
N ASP A 30 -19.68 -16.99 13.11
CA ASP A 30 -20.90 -16.82 12.31
C ASP A 30 -21.84 -15.81 12.95
N ASN A 31 -22.03 -15.89 14.27
CA ASN A 31 -22.85 -14.94 15.01
C ASN A 31 -22.27 -13.50 14.90
N PHE A 32 -20.96 -13.35 15.00
CA PHE A 32 -20.31 -12.04 14.83
C PHE A 32 -20.48 -11.51 13.40
N LYS A 33 -20.35 -12.38 12.40
CA LYS A 33 -20.53 -12.03 10.99
C LYS A 33 -21.94 -11.49 10.72
N GLU A 34 -22.96 -12.19 11.19
CA GLU A 34 -24.34 -11.78 10.99
C GLU A 34 -24.70 -10.50 11.75
N ARG A 35 -24.27 -10.38 12.99
CA ARG A 35 -24.66 -9.25 13.86
C ARG A 35 -23.89 -7.97 13.60
N PHE A 36 -22.66 -8.06 13.15
CA PHE A 36 -21.77 -6.88 13.03
C PHE A 36 -21.12 -6.76 11.66
N GLU A 37 -20.47 -7.81 11.14
CA GLU A 37 -19.67 -7.70 9.92
C GLU A 37 -20.54 -7.39 8.70
N GLN A 38 -21.60 -8.16 8.46
CA GLN A 38 -22.48 -7.96 7.31
C GLN A 38 -23.23 -6.62 7.34
N PRO A 39 -23.88 -6.21 8.44
CA PRO A 39 -24.56 -4.91 8.48
C PRO A 39 -23.61 -3.72 8.28
N ILE A 40 -22.42 -3.78 8.87
CA ILE A 40 -21.41 -2.71 8.75
C ILE A 40 -20.81 -2.68 7.34
N ALA A 41 -20.52 -3.84 6.75
CA ALA A 41 -19.95 -3.93 5.40
C ALA A 41 -20.96 -3.55 4.31
N SER A 42 -22.25 -3.84 4.51
CA SER A 42 -23.29 -3.51 3.52
C SER A 42 -23.47 -2.02 3.35
N SER A 43 -23.59 -1.29 4.43
CA SER A 43 -23.62 0.18 4.42
C SER A 43 -23.47 0.74 5.84
N LEU A 44 -22.36 1.42 6.08
CA LEU A 44 -22.15 2.15 7.33
C LEU A 44 -23.12 3.34 7.49
N ALA A 45 -23.66 3.84 6.38
CA ALA A 45 -24.63 4.93 6.38
C ALA A 45 -26.07 4.45 6.67
N SER A 46 -26.35 3.15 6.55
CA SER A 46 -27.65 2.59 6.85
C SER A 46 -27.94 2.61 8.37
N PRO A 47 -29.22 2.72 8.80
CA PRO A 47 -29.58 2.61 10.21
C PRO A 47 -29.12 1.31 10.87
N ALA A 48 -29.18 0.19 10.14
CA ALA A 48 -28.74 -1.12 10.61
C ALA A 48 -27.21 -1.15 10.81
N GLY A 49 -26.42 -0.63 9.85
CA GLY A 49 -24.97 -0.53 9.96
C GLY A 49 -24.51 0.36 11.12
N GLN A 50 -25.17 1.52 11.30
CA GLN A 50 -24.89 2.43 12.42
C GLN A 50 -25.20 1.79 13.77
N GLN A 51 -26.35 1.12 13.89
CA GLN A 51 -26.71 0.41 15.12
C GLN A 51 -25.74 -0.73 15.43
N ALA A 52 -25.36 -1.54 14.44
CA ALA A 52 -24.39 -2.59 14.60
C ALA A 52 -23.03 -2.04 15.05
N ALA A 53 -22.55 -0.98 14.42
CA ALA A 53 -21.30 -0.32 14.80
C ALA A 53 -21.36 0.27 16.22
N ALA A 54 -22.45 0.91 16.59
CA ALA A 54 -22.66 1.47 17.93
C ALA A 54 -22.69 0.38 19.02
N ARG A 55 -23.36 -0.75 18.74
CA ARG A 55 -23.39 -1.92 19.66
C ARG A 55 -22.00 -2.52 19.82
N LEU A 56 -21.27 -2.73 18.71
CA LEU A 56 -19.92 -3.27 18.75
C LEU A 56 -19.00 -2.35 19.55
N ARG A 57 -19.04 -1.05 19.28
CA ARG A 57 -18.27 -0.04 20.03
C ARG A 57 -18.55 -0.09 21.54
N LYS A 58 -19.82 -0.23 21.94
CA LYS A 58 -20.21 -0.34 23.34
C LYS A 58 -19.64 -1.60 23.99
N LEU A 59 -19.65 -2.76 23.28
CA LEU A 59 -19.11 -4.01 23.77
C LEU A 59 -17.59 -3.96 23.98
N ILE A 60 -16.86 -3.40 23.02
CA ILE A 60 -15.38 -3.40 23.09
C ILE A 60 -14.81 -2.30 23.98
N ARG A 61 -15.58 -1.22 24.22
CA ARG A 61 -15.10 -0.04 24.96
C ARG A 61 -14.43 -0.35 26.29
N PRO A 62 -14.92 -1.27 27.16
CA PRO A 62 -14.27 -1.58 28.43
C PRO A 62 -12.90 -2.25 28.28
N TRP A 63 -12.65 -2.92 27.15
CA TRP A 63 -11.47 -3.76 26.90
C TRP A 63 -10.51 -3.16 25.88
N PHE A 64 -10.83 -1.98 25.36
CA PHE A 64 -10.11 -1.34 24.26
C PHE A 64 -9.57 0.02 24.67
N LEU A 65 -8.26 0.12 24.78
CA LEU A 65 -7.56 1.38 25.04
C LEU A 65 -6.85 1.84 23.78
N ARG A 66 -7.25 2.99 23.24
CA ARG A 66 -6.60 3.64 22.13
C ARG A 66 -6.07 5.00 22.52
N ARG A 67 -4.78 5.22 22.33
CA ARG A 67 -4.13 6.51 22.50
C ARG A 67 -3.47 6.90 21.17
N THR A 68 -3.76 8.09 20.68
CA THR A 68 -3.09 8.65 19.51
C THR A 68 -1.83 9.43 19.95
N LYS A 69 -0.83 9.49 19.07
CA LYS A 69 0.38 10.29 19.33
C LYS A 69 0.02 11.73 19.69
N LYS A 70 -0.93 12.36 18.97
CA LYS A 70 -1.40 13.73 19.21
C LYS A 70 -1.98 13.94 20.63
N GLN A 71 -2.59 12.90 21.23
CA GLN A 71 -3.16 12.99 22.58
C GLN A 71 -2.12 12.84 23.70
N VAL A 72 -1.04 12.10 23.45
CA VAL A 72 -0.08 11.69 24.49
C VAL A 72 1.23 12.45 24.40
N LEU A 73 1.69 12.78 23.19
CA LEU A 73 2.97 13.43 22.94
C LEU A 73 2.74 14.87 22.51
N ARG A 74 2.53 15.73 23.48
CA ARG A 74 2.25 17.17 23.25
C ARG A 74 3.44 17.94 22.71
N ASP A 75 4.65 17.44 22.97
CA ASP A 75 5.92 18.08 22.58
C ASP A 75 6.37 17.70 21.16
N LEU A 76 5.64 16.79 20.48
CA LEU A 76 5.94 16.48 19.10
C LEU A 76 5.45 17.60 18.17
N PRO A 77 6.31 18.05 17.24
CA PRO A 77 5.89 18.98 16.20
C PRO A 77 4.78 18.38 15.35
N GLU A 78 4.03 19.23 14.68
CA GLU A 78 2.99 18.76 13.75
C GLU A 78 3.59 17.98 12.60
N LYS A 79 2.89 16.91 12.22
CA LYS A 79 3.25 16.11 11.04
C LYS A 79 2.98 16.94 9.78
N ILE A 80 4.02 17.19 9.00
CA ILE A 80 3.90 17.81 7.68
C ILE A 80 3.86 16.70 6.64
N GLU A 81 2.83 16.69 5.81
CA GLU A 81 2.69 15.77 4.68
C GLU A 81 2.84 16.56 3.38
N GLN A 82 3.74 16.11 2.52
CA GLN A 82 3.97 16.69 1.21
C GLN A 82 3.89 15.61 0.14
N VAL A 83 3.24 15.92 -0.98
CA VAL A 83 3.19 15.06 -2.17
C VAL A 83 4.12 15.66 -3.21
N LEU A 84 5.15 14.92 -3.57
CA LEU A 84 6.05 15.28 -4.66
C LEU A 84 5.63 14.55 -5.93
N TRP A 85 5.22 15.30 -6.93
CA TRP A 85 4.87 14.77 -8.23
C TRP A 85 6.13 14.73 -9.11
N CYS A 86 6.38 13.56 -9.70
CA CYS A 86 7.49 13.35 -10.61
C CYS A 86 6.95 12.82 -11.93
N ASP A 87 7.36 13.41 -13.03
CA ASP A 87 7.04 12.92 -14.36
C ASP A 87 7.87 11.68 -14.70
N PRO A 88 7.32 10.73 -15.44
CA PRO A 88 8.09 9.60 -15.93
C PRO A 88 9.13 10.09 -16.95
N SER A 89 10.31 9.46 -17.00
CA SER A 89 11.27 9.70 -18.05
C SER A 89 10.68 9.33 -19.43
N PRO A 90 11.23 9.85 -20.55
CA PRO A 90 10.81 9.43 -21.89
C PRO A 90 10.89 7.91 -22.08
N ALA A 91 11.95 7.27 -21.58
CA ALA A 91 12.13 5.83 -21.62
C ALA A 91 11.04 5.08 -20.81
N GLN A 92 10.73 5.58 -19.61
CA GLN A 92 9.62 5.03 -18.82
C GLN A 92 8.28 5.19 -19.52
N ALA A 93 8.01 6.34 -20.13
CA ALA A 93 6.75 6.60 -20.82
C ALA A 93 6.55 5.66 -22.02
N GLU A 94 7.61 5.36 -22.76
CA GLU A 94 7.57 4.41 -23.88
C GLU A 94 7.32 2.98 -23.39
N VAL A 95 8.07 2.51 -22.38
CA VAL A 95 7.88 1.18 -21.80
C VAL A 95 6.48 1.05 -21.18
N TYR A 96 5.99 2.10 -20.50
CA TYR A 96 4.65 2.12 -19.93
C TYR A 96 3.56 1.91 -20.99
N ARG A 97 3.68 2.63 -22.11
CA ARG A 97 2.71 2.52 -23.22
C ARG A 97 2.70 1.10 -23.78
N ARG A 98 3.88 0.52 -24.04
CA ARG A 98 4.00 -0.85 -24.53
C ARG A 98 3.38 -1.87 -23.56
N VAL A 99 3.74 -1.82 -22.28
CA VAL A 99 3.19 -2.73 -21.26
C VAL A 99 1.68 -2.56 -21.12
N LEU A 100 1.15 -1.34 -21.26
CA LEU A 100 -0.28 -1.08 -21.21
C LEU A 100 -1.03 -1.70 -22.41
N GLU A 101 -0.48 -1.57 -23.62
CA GLU A 101 -1.08 -2.13 -24.86
C GLU A 101 -1.05 -3.67 -24.82
N GLU A 102 0.11 -4.27 -24.58
CA GLU A 102 0.27 -5.72 -24.41
C GLU A 102 -0.65 -6.26 -23.31
N GLY A 103 -0.68 -5.59 -22.16
CA GLY A 103 -1.52 -5.98 -21.03
C GLY A 103 -3.02 -5.91 -21.31
N ARG A 104 -3.49 -4.96 -22.11
CA ARG A 104 -4.89 -4.91 -22.56
C ARG A 104 -5.26 -6.15 -23.38
N ASP A 105 -4.36 -6.59 -24.24
CA ASP A 105 -4.60 -7.75 -25.08
C ASP A 105 -4.48 -9.07 -24.29
N GLU A 106 -3.54 -9.16 -23.35
CA GLU A 106 -3.47 -10.26 -22.38
C GLU A 106 -4.78 -10.41 -21.58
N ILE A 107 -5.33 -9.30 -21.07
CA ILE A 107 -6.59 -9.30 -20.31
C ILE A 107 -7.77 -9.75 -21.19
N LYS A 108 -7.84 -9.26 -22.44
CA LYS A 108 -8.89 -9.70 -23.40
C LYS A 108 -8.78 -11.19 -23.67
N ALA A 109 -7.58 -11.71 -23.92
CA ALA A 109 -7.33 -13.12 -24.15
C ALA A 109 -7.70 -13.98 -22.93
N ALA A 110 -7.25 -13.57 -21.72
CA ALA A 110 -7.59 -14.26 -20.49
C ALA A 110 -9.09 -14.29 -20.18
N ARG A 111 -9.82 -13.24 -20.57
CA ARG A 111 -11.29 -13.20 -20.44
C ARG A 111 -11.98 -14.22 -21.35
N ARG A 112 -11.43 -14.46 -22.55
CA ARG A 112 -11.98 -15.43 -23.51
C ARG A 112 -11.72 -16.88 -23.07
N SER A 113 -10.55 -17.15 -22.53
CA SER A 113 -10.12 -18.53 -22.15
C SER A 113 -10.43 -18.91 -20.70
N GLY A 114 -10.29 -18.00 -19.75
CA GLY A 114 -10.38 -18.27 -18.30
C GLY A 114 -11.53 -17.57 -17.57
N GLY A 115 -12.45 -16.94 -18.32
CA GLY A 115 -13.57 -16.22 -17.73
C GLY A 115 -13.15 -15.01 -16.86
N GLN A 116 -14.04 -14.59 -15.94
CA GLN A 116 -13.79 -13.41 -15.10
C GLN A 116 -12.63 -13.58 -14.10
N GLY A 117 -12.42 -14.80 -13.60
CA GLY A 117 -11.35 -15.08 -12.62
C GLY A 117 -9.96 -14.95 -13.25
N GLY A 118 -9.76 -15.54 -14.44
CA GLY A 118 -8.50 -15.43 -15.18
C GLY A 118 -8.18 -13.99 -15.57
N ALA A 119 -9.17 -13.28 -16.11
CA ALA A 119 -9.00 -11.87 -16.47
C ALA A 119 -8.62 -10.98 -15.27
N ARG A 120 -9.18 -11.23 -14.09
CA ARG A 120 -8.86 -10.47 -12.88
C ARG A 120 -7.40 -10.68 -12.44
N MET A 121 -6.93 -11.94 -12.46
CA MET A 121 -5.54 -12.24 -12.11
C MET A 121 -4.56 -11.61 -13.10
N THR A 122 -4.83 -11.71 -14.41
CA THR A 122 -4.04 -11.05 -15.45
C THR A 122 -4.01 -9.54 -15.26
N MET A 123 -5.15 -8.92 -14.94
CA MET A 123 -5.22 -7.48 -14.65
C MET A 123 -4.31 -7.07 -13.48
N PHE A 124 -4.30 -7.84 -12.38
CA PHE A 124 -3.38 -7.56 -11.26
C PHE A 124 -1.91 -7.66 -11.67
N THR A 125 -1.56 -8.64 -12.50
CA THR A 125 -0.19 -8.78 -13.03
C THR A 125 0.19 -7.60 -13.90
N VAL A 126 -0.68 -7.16 -14.81
CA VAL A 126 -0.44 -5.97 -15.65
C VAL A 126 -0.29 -4.71 -14.79
N LEU A 127 -1.18 -4.51 -13.81
CA LEU A 127 -1.06 -3.37 -12.88
C LEU A 127 0.24 -3.39 -12.09
N LEU A 128 0.71 -4.57 -11.66
CA LEU A 128 2.00 -4.70 -10.99
C LEU A 128 3.15 -4.29 -11.91
N ARG A 129 3.16 -4.77 -13.17
CA ARG A 129 4.18 -4.39 -14.17
C ARG A 129 4.18 -2.87 -14.42
N LEU A 130 3.02 -2.25 -14.60
CA LEU A 130 2.88 -0.80 -14.78
C LEU A 130 3.42 -0.02 -13.57
N ARG A 131 3.16 -0.50 -12.34
CA ARG A 131 3.71 0.11 -11.13
C ARG A 131 5.23 -0.05 -11.02
N GLN A 132 5.79 -1.16 -11.50
CA GLN A 132 7.24 -1.35 -11.60
C GLN A 132 7.85 -0.34 -12.57
N VAL A 133 7.28 -0.20 -13.77
CA VAL A 133 7.71 0.83 -14.75
C VAL A 133 7.70 2.23 -14.14
N CYS A 134 6.62 2.61 -13.44
CA CYS A 134 6.52 3.93 -12.79
C CYS A 134 7.47 4.08 -11.58
N CYS A 135 8.06 3.01 -11.09
CA CYS A 135 9.04 3.07 -10.02
C CYS A 135 10.46 3.18 -10.59
N ASP A 136 10.85 2.17 -11.39
CA ASP A 136 12.19 2.11 -12.01
C ASP A 136 12.20 1.01 -13.08
N LEU A 137 12.78 1.28 -14.24
CA LEU A 137 12.83 0.32 -15.36
C LEU A 137 13.62 -0.95 -15.02
N ARG A 138 14.57 -0.90 -14.11
CA ARG A 138 15.34 -2.06 -13.63
C ARG A 138 14.50 -3.10 -12.90
N LEU A 139 13.28 -2.75 -12.49
CA LEU A 139 12.33 -3.66 -11.83
C LEU A 139 11.48 -4.49 -12.80
N THR A 140 11.50 -4.13 -14.09
CA THR A 140 10.55 -4.68 -15.08
C THR A 140 10.98 -6.00 -15.69
N GLY A 141 12.21 -6.45 -15.42
CA GLY A 141 12.79 -7.65 -16.05
C GLY A 141 13.14 -7.46 -17.53
N LEU A 142 13.26 -6.22 -18.00
CA LEU A 142 13.75 -5.93 -19.36
C LEU A 142 15.18 -6.45 -19.53
N PRO A 143 15.54 -6.89 -20.75
CA PRO A 143 16.91 -7.31 -21.04
C PRO A 143 17.91 -6.18 -20.73
N ALA A 144 19.06 -6.55 -20.18
CA ALA A 144 20.12 -5.58 -19.84
C ALA A 144 20.55 -4.71 -21.04
N GLU A 145 20.52 -5.27 -22.24
CA GLU A 145 20.81 -4.55 -23.48
C GLU A 145 19.83 -3.39 -23.74
N THR A 146 18.58 -3.54 -23.35
CA THR A 146 17.56 -2.47 -23.50
C THR A 146 17.81 -1.31 -22.54
N LEU A 147 18.43 -1.57 -21.40
CA LEU A 147 18.74 -0.59 -20.37
C LEU A 147 20.15 -0.01 -20.51
N LYS A 148 20.95 -0.53 -21.44
CA LYS A 148 22.33 -0.11 -21.66
C LYS A 148 22.38 1.32 -22.21
N GLY A 149 23.19 2.15 -21.56
CA GLY A 149 23.36 3.55 -21.95
C GLY A 149 22.32 4.52 -21.39
N LEU A 150 21.34 4.01 -20.64
CA LEU A 150 20.41 4.87 -19.88
C LEU A 150 21.05 5.23 -18.54
N ASP A 151 20.94 6.48 -18.15
CA ASP A 151 21.34 6.94 -16.82
C ASP A 151 20.26 6.71 -15.76
N ALA A 152 20.50 7.14 -14.52
CA ALA A 152 19.57 6.92 -13.43
C ALA A 152 18.26 7.67 -13.62
N ASP A 153 18.29 8.85 -14.20
CA ASP A 153 17.11 9.68 -14.47
C ASP A 153 16.30 9.15 -15.65
N ASP A 154 16.97 8.57 -16.67
CA ASP A 154 16.31 7.85 -17.75
C ASP A 154 15.57 6.60 -17.22
N LEU A 155 16.19 5.88 -16.27
CA LEU A 155 15.63 4.67 -15.69
C LEU A 155 14.50 4.94 -14.70
N SER A 156 14.51 6.12 -14.06
CA SER A 156 13.49 6.53 -13.10
C SER A 156 13.38 8.03 -12.98
N GLY A 157 12.31 8.63 -13.48
CA GLY A 157 12.01 10.06 -13.29
C GLY A 157 11.81 10.50 -11.84
N LYS A 158 11.91 9.57 -10.88
CA LYS A 158 11.88 9.85 -9.44
C LYS A 158 13.27 9.95 -8.83
N TRP A 159 14.29 9.57 -9.57
CA TRP A 159 15.63 9.40 -9.02
C TRP A 159 16.24 10.72 -8.57
N SER A 160 16.34 11.70 -9.44
CA SER A 160 16.86 13.04 -9.14
C SER A 160 16.06 13.73 -8.03
N ALA A 161 14.75 13.66 -8.08
CA ALA A 161 13.88 14.24 -7.05
C ALA A 161 14.08 13.59 -5.68
N LEU A 162 14.36 12.29 -5.63
CA LEU A 162 14.67 11.57 -4.39
C LEU A 162 16.05 11.99 -3.87
N GLN A 163 17.07 12.06 -4.73
CA GLN A 163 18.42 12.47 -4.36
C GLN A 163 18.42 13.89 -3.79
N GLU A 164 17.85 14.84 -4.50
CA GLU A 164 17.76 16.24 -4.05
C GLU A 164 17.13 16.34 -2.65
N ARG A 165 16.09 15.55 -2.38
CA ARG A 165 15.45 15.53 -1.05
C ARG A 165 16.31 14.87 0.02
N LEU A 166 17.03 13.81 -0.33
CA LEU A 166 17.95 13.15 0.59
C LEU A 166 19.09 14.09 0.96
N ASP A 167 19.72 14.71 -0.03
CA ASP A 167 20.84 15.62 0.17
C ASP A 167 20.41 16.79 1.07
N ALA A 168 19.28 17.41 0.80
CA ALA A 168 18.76 18.51 1.62
C ALA A 168 18.49 18.12 3.07
N ILE A 169 17.99 16.91 3.33
CA ILE A 169 17.71 16.44 4.71
C ILE A 169 19.01 16.08 5.42
N LEU A 170 19.94 15.42 4.74
CA LEU A 170 21.21 14.97 5.31
C LEU A 170 22.14 16.13 5.61
N GLU A 171 22.17 17.19 4.78
CA GLU A 171 22.93 18.41 5.01
C GLU A 171 22.58 19.06 6.35
N PHE A 172 21.30 19.00 6.77
CA PHE A 172 20.85 19.49 8.06
C PHE A 172 20.95 18.46 9.19
N GLY A 173 21.67 17.34 8.99
CA GLY A 173 21.82 16.29 9.99
C GLY A 173 20.54 15.50 10.27
N GLY A 174 19.55 15.58 9.37
CA GLY A 174 18.29 14.86 9.50
C GLY A 174 18.46 13.35 9.32
N LYS A 175 17.46 12.59 9.80
CA LYS A 175 17.37 11.14 9.61
C LYS A 175 16.23 10.81 8.67
N VAL A 176 16.44 9.89 7.74
CA VAL A 176 15.47 9.52 6.73
C VAL A 176 15.09 8.05 6.85
N LEU A 177 13.80 7.74 6.73
CA LEU A 177 13.28 6.40 6.56
C LEU A 177 12.61 6.32 5.19
N ILE A 178 13.11 5.44 4.33
CA ILE A 178 12.58 5.25 2.99
C ILE A 178 11.79 3.95 2.92
N PHE A 179 10.55 4.03 2.46
CA PHE A 179 9.66 2.90 2.30
C PHE A 179 9.33 2.70 0.83
N SER A 180 9.44 1.46 0.37
CA SER A 180 8.99 1.04 -0.96
C SER A 180 8.34 -0.33 -0.87
N GLN A 181 7.34 -0.57 -1.70
CA GLN A 181 6.79 -1.91 -1.87
C GLN A 181 7.74 -2.83 -2.66
N PHE A 182 8.71 -2.26 -3.39
CA PHE A 182 9.69 -3.00 -4.19
C PHE A 182 11.02 -3.08 -3.46
N VAL A 183 11.29 -4.24 -2.86
CA VAL A 183 12.57 -4.51 -2.16
C VAL A 183 13.77 -4.32 -3.10
N GLN A 184 13.63 -4.69 -4.38
CA GLN A 184 14.71 -4.51 -5.36
C GLN A 184 15.06 -3.02 -5.55
N PHE A 185 14.06 -2.12 -5.56
CA PHE A 185 14.32 -0.68 -5.61
C PHE A 185 15.11 -0.20 -4.39
N LEU A 186 14.75 -0.67 -3.19
CA LEU A 186 15.51 -0.34 -1.97
C LEU A 186 16.96 -0.84 -2.02
N LYS A 187 17.20 -1.99 -2.64
CA LYS A 187 18.56 -2.50 -2.85
C LYS A 187 19.36 -1.63 -3.83
N LEU A 188 18.73 -1.19 -4.93
CA LEU A 188 19.35 -0.26 -5.88
C LEU A 188 19.73 1.07 -5.19
N LEU A 189 18.81 1.61 -4.40
CA LEU A 189 19.03 2.83 -3.65
C LEU A 189 20.14 2.67 -2.61
N ARG A 190 20.14 1.56 -1.85
CA ARG A 190 21.18 1.25 -0.89
C ARG A 190 22.56 1.20 -1.55
N ASN A 191 22.67 0.43 -2.65
CA ASN A 191 23.95 0.33 -3.37
C ASN A 191 24.46 1.68 -3.87
N HIS A 192 23.56 2.60 -4.23
CA HIS A 192 23.94 3.95 -4.63
C HIS A 192 24.46 4.76 -3.46
N LEU A 193 23.76 4.71 -2.30
CA LEU A 193 24.14 5.44 -1.09
C LEU A 193 25.40 4.88 -0.41
N ASP A 194 25.69 3.60 -0.57
CA ASP A 194 26.91 2.96 0.00
C ASP A 194 28.18 3.33 -0.83
N VAL A 195 28.03 3.90 -2.03
CA VAL A 195 29.12 4.29 -2.93
C VAL A 195 29.41 5.81 -2.87
N THR A 196 28.44 6.59 -2.39
CA THR A 196 28.54 8.06 -2.24
C THR A 196 28.95 8.43 -0.83
#